data_1ee6b6bc53a55521aaf1ee5d8ab2d500
#
_entry.id   1ee6b6bc53a55521aaf1ee5d8ab2d500
#
_cell.length_a   1.000
_cell.length_b   1.000
_cell.length_c   1.000
_cell.angle_alpha   90.00
_cell.angle_beta   90.00
_cell.angle_gamma   90.00
#
_symmetry.space_group_name_H-M   'P 1'
#
loop_
_entity.id
_entity.type
_entity.pdbx_description
1 polymer ?
#
loop_
_entity_poly.entity_id
_entity_poly.type
_entity_poly.pdbx_seq_one_letter_code
_entity_poly.pdbx_strand_id
1 'polypeptide(L)'
;MTHATADLFDADETIASCETQFRSFGKSRFSGPIRTIRCDRDNALLKETLNTPGAGAVMAIDGGGSLGSALVGDLIAGSAVKNGWAGLVVYGAIRDSVALAGLDIGVKALGTNPRKSAKTGAGELDQPVSFGGVSFVPGHMLYSDEDGIVTRASAFEA
;
A
#
# COMPACT_ATOMS: atom_id res chain seq x y z
N MET A 1 3.43 -15.41 11.63
CA MET A 1 4.75 -15.00 12.11
C MET A 1 5.07 -13.59 11.63
N THR A 2 5.69 -12.82 12.47
CA THR A 2 6.07 -11.44 12.15
C THR A 2 7.53 -11.40 11.74
N HIS A 3 7.80 -10.86 10.56
CA HIS A 3 9.15 -10.68 10.06
C HIS A 3 9.57 -9.22 10.23
N ALA A 4 10.70 -8.97 10.89
CA ALA A 4 11.32 -7.64 10.89
C ALA A 4 12.01 -7.43 9.54
N THR A 5 11.78 -6.29 8.89
CA THR A 5 12.36 -6.03 7.56
C THR A 5 13.88 -6.04 7.57
N ALA A 6 14.50 -5.56 8.65
CA ALA A 6 15.95 -5.61 8.80
C ALA A 6 16.48 -7.05 8.80
N ASP A 7 15.81 -7.95 9.52
CA ASP A 7 16.19 -9.37 9.57
C ASP A 7 16.01 -10.05 8.21
N LEU A 8 14.94 -9.69 7.49
CA LEU A 8 14.69 -10.24 6.16
C LEU A 8 15.80 -9.83 5.18
N PHE A 9 16.20 -8.57 5.22
CA PHE A 9 17.29 -8.10 4.38
C PHE A 9 18.61 -8.79 4.72
N ASP A 10 18.89 -8.98 6.00
CA ASP A 10 20.10 -9.69 6.43
C ASP A 10 20.11 -11.15 6.00
N ALA A 11 18.94 -11.78 5.93
CA ALA A 11 18.79 -13.16 5.46
C ALA A 11 18.91 -13.29 3.94
N ASP A 12 18.57 -12.24 3.19
CA ASP A 12 18.64 -12.23 1.72
C ASP A 12 18.92 -10.81 1.24
N GLU A 13 20.20 -10.49 1.05
CA GLU A 13 20.63 -9.15 0.64
C GLU A 13 20.32 -8.83 -0.84
N THR A 14 19.69 -9.76 -1.57
CA THR A 14 19.23 -9.53 -2.95
C THR A 14 17.84 -8.94 -3.03
N ILE A 15 17.10 -8.84 -1.92
CA ILE A 15 15.76 -8.26 -1.92
C ILE A 15 15.79 -6.75 -2.12
N ALA A 16 14.72 -6.21 -2.67
CA ALA A 16 14.59 -4.77 -2.86
C ALA A 16 14.10 -4.09 -1.58
N SER A 17 14.66 -2.93 -1.25
CA SER A 17 14.21 -2.09 -0.15
C SER A 17 13.78 -0.73 -0.67
N CYS A 18 12.63 -0.27 -0.23
CA CYS A 18 12.05 0.98 -0.69
C CYS A 18 12.68 2.17 0.04
N GLU A 19 13.17 3.15 -0.74
CA GLU A 19 13.81 4.34 -0.18
C GLU A 19 12.83 5.45 0.20
N THR A 20 11.58 5.36 -0.28
CA THR A 20 10.57 6.34 0.07
C THR A 20 10.25 6.27 1.56
N GLN A 21 10.27 7.42 2.22
CA GLN A 21 9.96 7.53 3.64
C GLN A 21 8.46 7.75 3.81
N PHE A 22 7.74 6.66 4.10
CA PHE A 22 6.31 6.71 4.34
C PHE A 22 6.00 7.01 5.81
N ARG A 23 4.85 7.64 6.03
CA ARG A 23 4.23 7.72 7.35
C ARG A 23 3.26 6.54 7.51
N SER A 24 3.16 6.00 8.71
CA SER A 24 2.21 4.94 9.03
C SER A 24 0.95 5.53 9.66
N PHE A 25 -0.21 5.18 9.11
CA PHE A 25 -1.52 5.69 9.57
C PHE A 25 -2.44 4.59 10.10
N GLY A 26 -2.09 3.35 9.88
CA GLY A 26 -2.71 2.18 10.47
C GLY A 26 -1.62 1.33 11.08
N LYS A 27 -1.72 0.02 10.92
CA LYS A 27 -0.64 -0.87 11.37
C LYS A 27 0.62 -0.59 10.56
N SER A 28 1.77 -0.49 11.23
CA SER A 28 3.06 -0.40 10.55
C SER A 28 3.52 -1.75 10.02
N ARG A 29 3.16 -2.85 10.72
CA ARG A 29 3.56 -4.22 10.39
C ARG A 29 2.47 -4.94 9.63
N PHE A 30 2.75 -5.24 8.37
CA PHE A 30 1.87 -6.02 7.51
C PHE A 30 2.68 -6.64 6.38
N SER A 31 2.15 -7.69 5.80
CA SER A 31 2.76 -8.37 4.66
C SER A 31 1.70 -9.08 3.84
N GLY A 32 2.02 -9.36 2.60
CA GLY A 32 1.14 -10.10 1.72
C GLY A 32 1.60 -10.04 0.27
N PRO A 33 0.93 -10.81 -0.60
CA PRO A 33 1.18 -10.72 -2.02
C PRO A 33 0.77 -9.34 -2.56
N ILE A 34 1.55 -8.84 -3.50
CA ILE A 34 1.37 -7.50 -4.06
C ILE A 34 0.26 -7.53 -5.11
N ARG A 35 -0.65 -6.57 -5.00
CA ARG A 35 -1.47 -6.10 -6.10
C ARG A 35 -1.11 -4.64 -6.36
N THR A 36 -1.32 -4.17 -7.56
CA THR A 36 -0.89 -2.82 -7.96
C THR A 36 -1.99 -2.05 -8.65
N ILE A 37 -1.94 -0.73 -8.48
CA ILE A 37 -2.78 0.20 -9.22
C ILE A 37 -1.99 1.50 -9.46
N ARG A 38 -2.13 2.05 -10.66
CA ARG A 38 -1.69 3.42 -10.94
C ARG A 38 -2.92 4.29 -11.08
N CYS A 39 -3.01 5.35 -10.29
CA CYS A 39 -4.12 6.29 -10.35
C CYS A 39 -3.65 7.66 -9.88
N ASP A 40 -3.73 8.65 -10.76
CA ASP A 40 -3.30 10.02 -10.45
C ASP A 40 -4.53 10.88 -10.12
N ARG A 41 -4.69 11.21 -8.85
CA ARG A 41 -5.78 12.07 -8.33
C ARG A 41 -7.18 11.58 -8.67
N ASP A 42 -7.32 10.29 -8.94
CA ASP A 42 -8.58 9.62 -9.24
C ASP A 42 -8.63 8.31 -8.48
N ASN A 43 -9.68 8.07 -7.72
CA ASN A 43 -9.75 6.89 -6.85
C ASN A 43 -10.96 5.99 -7.11
N ALA A 44 -11.68 6.18 -8.21
CA ALA A 44 -12.86 5.35 -8.49
C ALA A 44 -12.47 3.88 -8.73
N LEU A 45 -11.44 3.64 -9.54
CA LEU A 45 -10.95 2.28 -9.82
C LEU A 45 -10.38 1.63 -8.55
N LEU A 46 -9.65 2.40 -7.74
CA LEU A 46 -9.10 1.93 -6.46
C LEU A 46 -10.24 1.50 -5.51
N LYS A 47 -11.25 2.34 -5.35
CA LYS A 47 -12.42 2.06 -4.52
C LYS A 47 -13.12 0.78 -4.96
N GLU A 48 -13.35 0.64 -6.26
CA GLU A 48 -13.98 -0.55 -6.83
C GLU A 48 -13.17 -1.81 -6.53
N THR A 49 -11.84 -1.73 -6.74
CA THR A 49 -10.96 -2.88 -6.54
C THR A 49 -10.85 -3.29 -5.09
N LEU A 50 -10.72 -2.34 -4.17
CA LEU A 50 -10.64 -2.63 -2.74
C LEU A 50 -11.95 -3.16 -2.16
N ASN A 51 -13.05 -3.00 -2.87
CA ASN A 51 -14.34 -3.58 -2.54
C ASN A 51 -14.53 -5.00 -3.09
N THR A 52 -13.45 -5.62 -3.54
CA THR A 52 -13.41 -7.04 -3.95
C THR A 52 -12.48 -7.81 -3.00
N PRO A 53 -12.60 -9.16 -2.92
CA PRO A 53 -11.78 -9.95 -2.00
C PRO A 53 -10.29 -9.71 -2.21
N GLY A 54 -9.60 -9.31 -1.15
CA GLY A 54 -8.16 -9.05 -1.16
C GLY A 54 -7.30 -10.29 -0.90
N ALA A 55 -7.86 -11.28 -0.20
CA ALA A 55 -7.17 -12.53 0.14
C ALA A 55 -5.80 -12.31 0.81
N GLY A 56 -5.70 -11.33 1.67
CA GLY A 56 -4.46 -10.99 2.37
C GLY A 56 -3.45 -10.20 1.56
N ALA A 57 -3.83 -9.69 0.40
CA ALA A 57 -2.92 -8.91 -0.44
C ALA A 57 -2.65 -7.52 0.10
N VAL A 58 -1.53 -6.95 -0.34
CA VAL A 58 -1.17 -5.55 -0.13
C VAL A 58 -1.33 -4.81 -1.46
N MET A 59 -2.08 -3.72 -1.46
CA MET A 59 -2.21 -2.87 -2.65
C MET A 59 -1.12 -1.81 -2.64
N ALA A 60 -0.23 -1.88 -3.63
CA ALA A 60 0.74 -0.82 -3.91
C ALA A 60 0.11 0.18 -4.88
N ILE A 61 -0.09 1.40 -4.41
CA ILE A 61 -0.86 2.44 -5.10
C ILE A 61 0.09 3.52 -5.57
N ASP A 62 0.32 3.58 -6.88
CA ASP A 62 1.13 4.65 -7.48
C ASP A 62 0.24 5.85 -7.80
N GLY A 63 0.22 6.80 -6.90
CA GLY A 63 -0.47 8.08 -7.07
C GLY A 63 0.42 9.19 -7.62
N GLY A 64 1.58 8.83 -8.19
CA GLY A 64 2.50 9.79 -8.77
C GLY A 64 3.23 10.68 -7.76
N GLY A 65 3.15 10.36 -6.46
CA GLY A 65 3.73 11.19 -5.41
C GLY A 65 2.93 12.46 -5.10
N SER A 66 1.74 12.59 -5.68
CA SER A 66 0.92 13.81 -5.50
C SER A 66 0.31 13.88 -4.09
N LEU A 67 0.44 15.04 -3.47
CA LEU A 67 -0.24 15.39 -2.23
C LEU A 67 -1.45 16.31 -2.47
N GLY A 68 -1.85 16.47 -3.73
CA GLY A 68 -2.91 17.43 -4.12
C GLY A 68 -4.33 16.95 -3.83
N SER A 69 -4.53 15.66 -3.65
CA SER A 69 -5.80 15.09 -3.23
C SER A 69 -5.58 13.74 -2.56
N ALA A 70 -6.51 13.33 -1.70
CA ALA A 70 -6.43 12.05 -1.01
C ALA A 70 -6.99 10.93 -1.89
N LEU A 71 -6.22 9.85 -2.03
CA LEU A 71 -6.65 8.64 -2.74
C LEU A 71 -7.47 7.71 -1.84
N VAL A 72 -7.19 7.71 -0.55
CA VAL A 72 -7.84 6.82 0.43
C VAL A 72 -8.32 7.64 1.62
N GLY A 73 -9.54 7.39 2.03
CA GLY A 73 -10.10 7.87 3.28
C GLY A 73 -10.67 6.69 4.08
N ASP A 74 -11.46 7.00 5.12
CA ASP A 74 -11.98 5.97 6.03
C ASP A 74 -12.95 4.98 5.36
N LEU A 75 -13.76 5.44 4.40
CA LEU A 75 -14.70 4.55 3.70
C LEU A 75 -13.97 3.53 2.83
N ILE A 76 -12.99 3.97 2.05
CA ILE A 76 -12.20 3.08 1.19
C ILE A 76 -11.35 2.13 2.04
N ALA A 77 -10.68 2.64 3.07
CA ALA A 77 -9.89 1.80 3.96
C ALA A 77 -10.76 0.80 4.74
N GLY A 78 -11.93 1.22 5.19
CA GLY A 78 -12.90 0.34 5.85
C GLY A 78 -13.40 -0.77 4.94
N SER A 79 -13.62 -0.47 3.67
CA SER A 79 -13.97 -1.46 2.65
C SER A 79 -12.85 -2.48 2.45
N ALA A 80 -11.60 -2.01 2.41
CA ALA A 80 -10.44 -2.89 2.31
C ALA A 80 -10.32 -3.84 3.51
N VAL A 81 -10.58 -3.36 4.72
CA VAL A 81 -10.63 -4.21 5.93
C VAL A 81 -11.67 -5.30 5.78
N LYS A 82 -12.89 -4.94 5.39
CA LYS A 82 -13.99 -5.90 5.22
C LYS A 82 -13.70 -6.96 4.17
N ASN A 83 -12.92 -6.62 3.16
CA ASN A 83 -12.61 -7.51 2.05
C ASN A 83 -11.27 -8.26 2.22
N GLY A 84 -10.67 -8.20 3.39
CA GLY A 84 -9.51 -9.04 3.73
C GLY A 84 -8.19 -8.56 3.13
N TRP A 85 -8.05 -7.29 2.81
CA TRP A 85 -6.76 -6.71 2.41
C TRP A 85 -5.86 -6.54 3.64
N ALA A 86 -4.58 -6.86 3.49
CA ALA A 86 -3.62 -6.77 4.60
C ALA A 86 -3.06 -5.36 4.76
N GLY A 87 -2.91 -4.63 3.68
CA GLY A 87 -2.32 -3.30 3.74
C GLY A 87 -2.46 -2.50 2.46
N LEU A 88 -2.24 -1.20 2.61
CA LEU A 88 -2.24 -0.21 1.53
C LEU A 88 -0.95 0.57 1.62
N VAL A 89 -0.19 0.61 0.52
CA VAL A 89 1.00 1.46 0.39
C VAL A 89 0.66 2.52 -0.64
N VAL A 90 0.52 3.76 -0.19
CA VAL A 90 0.01 4.86 -1.02
C VAL A 90 1.15 5.82 -1.35
N TYR A 91 1.63 5.77 -2.57
CA TYR A 91 2.57 6.77 -3.07
C TYR A 91 1.79 8.02 -3.46
N GLY A 92 1.30 8.70 -2.46
CA GLY A 92 0.39 9.82 -2.54
C GLY A 92 -0.17 10.18 -1.16
N ALA A 93 -1.33 10.83 -1.11
CA ALA A 93 -1.94 11.28 0.13
C ALA A 93 -3.17 10.45 0.53
N ILE A 94 -3.45 10.47 1.82
CA ILE A 94 -4.69 9.95 2.42
C ILE A 94 -5.41 11.07 3.17
N ARG A 95 -6.62 10.82 3.60
CA ARG A 95 -7.36 11.69 4.54
C ARG A 95 -7.98 10.83 5.65
N ASP A 96 -8.65 11.48 6.61
CA ASP A 96 -9.23 10.80 7.76
C ASP A 96 -8.18 10.04 8.57
N SER A 97 -7.01 10.67 8.76
CA SER A 97 -5.84 10.01 9.34
C SER A 97 -6.09 9.44 10.74
N VAL A 98 -6.89 10.13 11.56
CA VAL A 98 -7.23 9.66 12.90
C VAL A 98 -8.11 8.40 12.84
N ALA A 99 -9.11 8.40 11.94
CA ALA A 99 -9.97 7.24 11.75
C ALA A 99 -9.19 6.04 11.18
N LEU A 100 -8.31 6.29 10.21
CA LEU A 100 -7.48 5.24 9.63
C LEU A 100 -6.58 4.57 10.66
N ALA A 101 -6.04 5.33 11.60
CA ALA A 101 -5.18 4.80 12.65
C ALA A 101 -5.87 3.74 13.52
N GLY A 102 -7.19 3.78 13.63
CA GLY A 102 -7.98 2.82 14.40
C GLY A 102 -8.44 1.59 13.63
N LEU A 103 -8.16 1.51 12.33
CA LEU A 103 -8.59 0.38 11.50
C LEU A 103 -7.58 -0.76 11.56
N ASP A 104 -8.11 -1.99 11.39
CA ASP A 104 -7.30 -3.21 11.40
C ASP A 104 -6.70 -3.48 10.01
N ILE A 105 -5.87 -2.57 9.55
CA ILE A 105 -5.19 -2.66 8.26
C ILE A 105 -3.89 -1.84 8.30
N GLY A 106 -2.88 -2.28 7.57
CA GLY A 106 -1.68 -1.48 7.37
C GLY A 106 -1.95 -0.35 6.37
N VAL A 107 -1.54 0.87 6.73
CA VAL A 107 -1.61 2.01 5.80
C VAL A 107 -0.31 2.79 5.89
N LYS A 108 0.41 2.85 4.77
CA LYS A 108 1.56 3.73 4.61
C LYS A 108 1.27 4.72 3.50
N ALA A 109 1.56 6.00 3.73
CA ALA A 109 1.33 7.06 2.76
C ALA A 109 2.38 8.15 2.90
N LEU A 110 2.51 9.00 1.88
CA LEU A 110 3.45 10.12 1.92
C LEU A 110 2.99 11.23 2.86
N GLY A 111 1.69 11.45 2.95
CA GLY A 111 1.14 12.50 3.76
C GLY A 111 -0.38 12.54 3.67
N THR A 112 -0.94 13.70 4.02
CA THR A 112 -2.39 13.88 4.10
C THR A 112 -2.84 15.10 3.31
N ASN A 113 -4.06 15.05 2.80
CA ASN A 113 -4.76 16.20 2.25
C ASN A 113 -6.27 15.97 2.38
N PRO A 114 -7.06 16.93 2.89
CA PRO A 114 -8.50 16.75 3.04
C PRO A 114 -9.28 16.76 1.73
N ARG A 115 -8.66 17.17 0.62
CA ARG A 115 -9.33 17.23 -0.67
C ARG A 115 -9.58 15.83 -1.21
N LYS A 116 -10.83 15.54 -1.61
CA LYS A 116 -11.16 14.30 -2.29
C LYS A 116 -10.56 14.22 -3.69
N SER A 117 -10.32 13.01 -4.17
CA SER A 117 -9.87 12.78 -5.55
C SER A 117 -11.05 12.75 -6.52
N ALA A 118 -10.75 12.89 -7.81
CA ALA A 118 -11.74 12.70 -8.87
C ALA A 118 -12.20 11.23 -8.90
N LYS A 119 -13.31 10.98 -9.59
CA LYS A 119 -13.95 9.66 -9.63
C LYS A 119 -14.36 9.31 -11.06
N THR A 120 -13.41 9.44 -12.00
CA THR A 120 -13.65 9.11 -13.40
C THR A 120 -13.42 7.65 -13.72
N GLY A 121 -12.65 6.95 -12.88
CA GLY A 121 -12.25 5.58 -13.11
C GLY A 121 -10.93 5.44 -13.87
N ALA A 122 -10.23 6.55 -14.09
CA ALA A 122 -8.92 6.52 -14.74
C ALA A 122 -7.90 5.77 -13.89
N GLY A 123 -7.06 5.00 -14.54
CA GLY A 123 -6.00 4.24 -13.88
C GLY A 123 -5.73 2.91 -14.57
N GLU A 124 -4.75 2.20 -14.04
CA GLU A 124 -4.35 0.88 -14.53
C GLU A 124 -4.19 -0.09 -13.37
N LEU A 125 -4.79 -1.26 -13.48
CA LEU A 125 -4.69 -2.33 -12.48
C LEU A 125 -3.65 -3.36 -12.88
N ASP A 126 -3.00 -3.93 -11.86
CA ASP A 126 -2.18 -5.15 -11.97
C ASP A 126 -1.05 -5.05 -13.00
N GLN A 127 -0.52 -3.86 -13.22
CA GLN A 127 0.72 -3.62 -13.95
C GLN A 127 1.81 -3.27 -12.95
N PRO A 128 3.09 -3.61 -13.21
CA PRO A 128 4.17 -3.20 -12.30
C PRO A 128 4.19 -1.69 -12.13
N VAL A 129 4.38 -1.24 -10.89
CA VAL A 129 4.55 0.18 -10.56
C VAL A 129 5.87 0.36 -9.84
N SER A 130 6.48 1.53 -9.99
CA SER A 130 7.81 1.79 -9.42
C SER A 130 7.81 3.10 -8.64
N PHE A 131 8.32 3.05 -7.43
CA PHE A 131 8.65 4.23 -6.63
C PHE A 131 9.65 3.84 -5.54
N GLY A 132 10.41 4.80 -5.05
CA GLY A 132 11.39 4.57 -3.99
C GLY A 132 12.51 3.60 -4.38
N GLY A 133 12.84 3.49 -5.67
CA GLY A 133 13.87 2.58 -6.18
C GLY A 133 13.43 1.12 -6.25
N VAL A 134 12.14 0.83 -6.08
CA VAL A 134 11.59 -0.53 -6.10
C VAL A 134 10.57 -0.66 -7.21
N SER A 135 10.59 -1.78 -7.92
CA SER A 135 9.52 -2.19 -8.81
C SER A 135 8.59 -3.14 -8.06
N PHE A 136 7.35 -2.70 -7.85
CA PHE A 136 6.32 -3.51 -7.20
C PHE A 136 5.63 -4.34 -8.28
N VAL A 137 5.83 -5.64 -8.21
CA VAL A 137 5.36 -6.59 -9.23
C VAL A 137 4.19 -7.39 -8.68
N PRO A 138 3.04 -7.43 -9.37
CA PRO A 138 1.90 -8.23 -8.94
C PRO A 138 2.31 -9.69 -8.69
N GLY A 139 1.88 -10.23 -7.54
CA GLY A 139 2.19 -11.60 -7.13
C GLY A 139 3.49 -11.76 -6.35
N HIS A 140 4.41 -10.80 -6.40
CA HIS A 140 5.55 -10.78 -5.50
C HIS A 140 5.08 -10.51 -4.06
N MET A 141 5.97 -10.69 -3.09
CA MET A 141 5.65 -10.47 -1.67
C MET A 141 6.18 -9.13 -1.19
N LEU A 142 5.39 -8.47 -0.37
CA LEU A 142 5.75 -7.24 0.31
C LEU A 142 5.74 -7.46 1.83
N TYR A 143 6.77 -6.96 2.49
CA TYR A 143 6.86 -6.93 3.95
C TYR A 143 7.08 -5.50 4.40
N SER A 144 6.31 -5.07 5.38
CA SER A 144 6.36 -3.71 5.94
C SER A 144 6.49 -3.77 7.45
N ASP A 145 7.25 -2.85 8.00
CA ASP A 145 7.29 -2.57 9.43
C ASP A 145 7.67 -1.11 9.68
N GLU A 146 8.09 -0.79 10.90
CA GLU A 146 8.47 0.57 11.31
C GLU A 146 9.70 1.10 10.55
N ASP A 147 10.59 0.20 10.08
CA ASP A 147 11.81 0.59 9.37
C ASP A 147 11.61 0.80 7.87
N GLY A 148 10.56 0.22 7.30
CA GLY A 148 10.30 0.41 5.88
C GLY A 148 9.60 -0.75 5.19
N ILE A 149 9.88 -0.89 3.90
CA ILE A 149 9.25 -1.87 3.02
C ILE A 149 10.34 -2.60 2.25
N VAL A 150 10.23 -3.93 2.22
CA VAL A 150 11.04 -4.79 1.34
C VAL A 150 10.13 -5.65 0.48
N THR A 151 10.59 -6.01 -0.70
CA THR A 151 9.87 -6.88 -1.63
C THR A 151 10.75 -8.03 -2.07
N ARG A 152 10.12 -9.16 -2.38
CA ARG A 152 10.78 -10.37 -2.85
C ARG A 152 9.86 -11.11 -3.82
N ALA A 153 10.44 -11.80 -4.80
CA ALA A 153 9.65 -12.56 -5.78
C ALA A 153 8.82 -13.68 -5.13
N SER A 154 9.35 -14.27 -4.06
CA SER A 154 8.66 -15.33 -3.32
C SER A 154 8.63 -15.02 -1.82
N ALA A 155 7.67 -15.62 -1.11
CA ALA A 155 7.53 -15.43 0.32
C ALA A 155 8.74 -16.01 1.08
N PHE A 156 9.09 -15.36 2.20
CA PHE A 156 9.96 -15.97 3.20
C PHE A 156 9.19 -17.08 3.91
N GLU A 157 9.88 -18.13 4.31
CA GLU A 157 9.29 -19.14 5.15
C GLU A 157 8.98 -18.60 6.54
N ALA A 158 7.89 -19.06 7.10
CA ALA A 158 7.44 -18.65 8.43
C ALA A 158 8.38 -19.17 9.55
#